data_7855fbed2aa1db2a34187741061a6cfc
#
_entry.id   7855fbed2aa1db2a34187741061a6cfc
#
_cell.length_a   1.000
_cell.length_b   1.000
_cell.length_c   1.000
_cell.angle_alpha   90.00
_cell.angle_beta   90.00
_cell.angle_gamma   90.00
#
_symmetry.space_group_name_H-M   'P 1'
#
loop_
_entity.id
_entity.type
_entity.pdbx_description
1 polymer ?
#
loop_
_entity_poly.entity_id
_entity_poly.type
_entity_poly.pdbx_seq_one_letter_code
_entity_poly.pdbx_strand_id
1 'polypeptide(L)'
;MVRVGGEALKPLPRGTHRLRDKLHRLRRRPVYVAVSVMVTLIAAAGFLPGMVKKALDGTIPPNAIIHVHVVVYGVWLALFFVQTVNAALGRMRQHRKIGKWLIAYGVLMWVIGEWVTLSRFYREIHWGHPGMARDVSLAPFVDMVAFPFVFGAAIYYRRKPEVHKRMMVVTATMLVYAAMIRIQFPSFLKSYAVFMVIWTAPVLVGIAHDWYTRRLIHRAYVIGLLVLVVLSQRPKLLEGKLWMRTTGELASLSPPKG
;
A
#
# COMPACT_ATOMS: atom_id res chain seq x y z
N MET A 1 -57.23 -3.82 -38.70
CA MET A 1 -55.89 -3.68 -39.23
C MET A 1 -55.42 -2.26 -38.99
N VAL A 2 -54.83 -2.00 -37.83
CA VAL A 2 -54.39 -0.65 -37.36
C VAL A 2 -52.86 -0.65 -37.46
N ARG A 3 -52.31 0.12 -38.39
CA ARG A 3 -50.87 0.41 -38.49
C ARG A 3 -50.57 1.51 -37.46
N VAL A 4 -49.81 1.17 -36.38
CA VAL A 4 -49.20 2.14 -35.49
C VAL A 4 -47.84 2.49 -36.08
N GLY A 5 -47.61 3.78 -36.35
CA GLY A 5 -46.46 4.34 -37.02
C GLY A 5 -45.15 4.03 -36.33
N GLY A 6 -44.23 3.42 -37.10
CA GLY A 6 -42.84 3.25 -36.74
C GLY A 6 -42.08 4.56 -36.93
N GLU A 7 -42.07 5.46 -35.96
CA GLU A 7 -41.03 6.49 -35.90
C GLU A 7 -39.73 5.86 -35.42
N ALA A 8 -38.78 5.72 -36.35
CA ALA A 8 -37.42 5.38 -35.98
C ALA A 8 -36.88 6.44 -35.06
N LEU A 9 -36.57 6.05 -33.82
CA LEU A 9 -35.92 6.92 -32.84
C LEU A 9 -34.68 7.60 -33.45
N LYS A 10 -34.77 8.91 -33.66
CA LYS A 10 -33.64 9.72 -34.16
C LYS A 10 -32.41 9.45 -33.32
N PRO A 11 -31.25 9.12 -33.96
CA PRO A 11 -30.01 8.94 -33.21
C PRO A 11 -29.70 10.21 -32.45
N LEU A 12 -29.41 10.07 -31.15
CA LEU A 12 -29.06 11.17 -30.27
C LEU A 12 -27.90 11.99 -30.86
N PRO A 13 -27.91 13.32 -30.75
CA PRO A 13 -26.86 14.20 -31.29
C PRO A 13 -25.47 13.74 -30.82
N ARG A 14 -24.50 13.67 -31.72
CA ARG A 14 -23.09 13.24 -31.42
C ARG A 14 -22.46 13.95 -30.25
N GLY A 15 -22.96 15.14 -29.85
CA GLY A 15 -22.53 15.88 -28.68
C GLY A 15 -22.91 15.25 -27.31
N THR A 16 -24.05 14.55 -27.24
CA THR A 16 -24.54 13.96 -25.99
C THR A 16 -23.70 12.74 -25.56
N HIS A 17 -23.18 11.96 -26.49
CA HIS A 17 -22.23 10.87 -26.20
C HIS A 17 -20.92 11.40 -25.60
N ARG A 18 -20.37 12.49 -26.15
CA ARG A 18 -19.14 13.12 -25.62
C ARG A 18 -19.32 13.70 -24.21
N LEU A 19 -20.46 14.33 -23.92
CA LEU A 19 -20.81 14.84 -22.59
C LEU A 19 -20.99 13.70 -21.60
N ARG A 20 -21.72 12.67 -21.96
CA ARG A 20 -21.94 11.47 -21.14
C ARG A 20 -20.60 10.77 -20.80
N ASP A 21 -19.72 10.61 -21.78
CA ASP A 21 -18.38 10.04 -21.59
C ASP A 21 -17.48 10.94 -20.71
N LYS A 22 -17.63 12.26 -20.82
CA LYS A 22 -16.91 13.23 -20.00
C LYS A 22 -17.42 13.19 -18.56
N LEU A 23 -18.72 13.14 -18.33
CA LEU A 23 -19.34 12.99 -17.01
C LEU A 23 -19.00 11.64 -16.36
N HIS A 24 -19.03 10.54 -17.13
CA HIS A 24 -18.59 9.23 -16.66
C HIS A 24 -17.11 9.22 -16.27
N ARG A 25 -16.24 9.92 -17.01
CA ARG A 25 -14.81 10.06 -16.64
C ARG A 25 -14.62 10.91 -15.39
N LEU A 26 -15.36 11.98 -15.21
CA LEU A 26 -15.30 12.83 -14.01
C LEU A 26 -15.80 12.08 -12.76
N ARG A 27 -16.83 11.25 -12.88
CA ARG A 27 -17.40 10.47 -11.77
C ARG A 27 -16.48 9.33 -11.27
N ARG A 28 -15.52 8.87 -12.08
CA ARG A 28 -14.61 7.75 -11.76
C ARG A 28 -13.30 8.17 -11.10
N ARG A 29 -13.01 9.46 -11.03
CA ARG A 29 -11.70 9.97 -10.59
C ARG A 29 -11.54 10.12 -9.07
N PRO A 30 -12.56 10.49 -8.28
CA PRO A 30 -12.37 10.79 -6.85
C PRO A 30 -12.06 9.57 -5.99
N VAL A 31 -12.45 8.34 -6.40
CA VAL A 31 -12.22 7.14 -5.59
C VAL A 31 -10.73 6.90 -5.26
N TYR A 32 -9.82 7.14 -6.20
CA TYR A 32 -8.40 6.95 -5.96
C TYR A 32 -7.80 8.01 -5.03
N VAL A 33 -8.38 9.22 -5.02
CA VAL A 33 -8.06 10.26 -4.03
C VAL A 33 -8.57 9.83 -2.66
N ALA A 34 -9.81 9.35 -2.56
CA ALA A 34 -10.36 8.83 -1.31
C ALA A 34 -9.53 7.65 -0.76
N VAL A 35 -9.09 6.73 -1.64
CA VAL A 35 -8.20 5.64 -1.25
C VAL A 35 -6.86 6.15 -0.75
N SER A 36 -6.26 7.17 -1.38
CA SER A 36 -4.99 7.73 -0.89
C SER A 36 -5.14 8.44 0.45
N VAL A 37 -6.26 9.13 0.68
CA VAL A 37 -6.59 9.70 1.99
C VAL A 37 -6.75 8.59 3.03
N MET A 38 -7.49 7.52 2.72
CA MET A 38 -7.67 6.37 3.62
C MET A 38 -6.32 5.74 4.01
N VAL A 39 -5.44 5.48 3.04
CA VAL A 39 -4.09 4.96 3.28
C VAL A 39 -3.30 5.90 4.20
N THR A 40 -3.36 7.21 3.98
CA THR A 40 -2.70 8.21 4.83
C THR A 40 -3.27 8.23 6.25
N LEU A 41 -4.60 8.13 6.40
CA LEU A 41 -5.24 8.09 7.72
C LEU A 41 -4.87 6.82 8.49
N ILE A 42 -4.83 5.65 7.83
CA ILE A 42 -4.36 4.40 8.45
C ILE A 42 -2.91 4.55 8.91
N ALA A 43 -2.04 5.09 8.07
CA ALA A 43 -0.64 5.32 8.42
C ALA A 43 -0.51 6.28 9.62
N ALA A 44 -1.25 7.38 9.61
CA ALA A 44 -1.27 8.34 10.71
C ALA A 44 -1.78 7.72 12.01
N ALA A 45 -2.90 6.99 11.97
CA ALA A 45 -3.48 6.33 13.15
C ALA A 45 -2.53 5.30 13.78
N GLY A 46 -1.72 4.59 12.97
CA GLY A 46 -0.78 3.60 13.48
C GLY A 46 0.53 4.19 14.01
N PHE A 47 1.00 5.28 13.44
CA PHE A 47 2.33 5.80 13.78
C PHE A 47 2.30 7.05 14.68
N LEU A 48 1.38 8.00 14.47
CA LEU A 48 1.39 9.28 15.20
C LEU A 48 1.26 9.11 16.72
N PRO A 49 0.36 8.26 17.26
CA PRO A 49 0.23 8.14 18.73
C PRO A 49 1.54 7.70 19.38
N GLY A 50 2.23 6.71 18.80
CA GLY A 50 3.51 6.24 19.31
C GLY A 50 4.64 7.27 19.15
N MET A 51 4.64 8.05 18.08
CA MET A 51 5.62 9.13 17.87
C MET A 51 5.42 10.27 18.85
N VAL A 52 4.18 10.72 19.03
CA VAL A 52 3.83 11.78 19.97
C VAL A 52 4.19 11.37 21.40
N LYS A 53 3.81 10.14 21.81
CA LYS A 53 4.17 9.62 23.13
C LYS A 53 5.67 9.66 23.35
N LYS A 54 6.48 9.13 22.43
CA LYS A 54 7.95 9.15 22.55
C LYS A 54 8.54 10.54 22.60
N ALA A 55 7.95 11.49 21.88
CA ALA A 55 8.37 12.89 21.91
C ALA A 55 8.09 13.53 23.29
N LEU A 56 6.91 13.27 23.86
CA LEU A 56 6.53 13.77 25.19
C LEU A 56 7.36 13.13 26.31
N ASP A 57 7.63 11.84 26.20
CA ASP A 57 8.42 11.08 27.18
C ASP A 57 9.94 11.32 27.06
N GLY A 58 10.41 12.08 26.07
CA GLY A 58 11.82 12.28 25.79
C GLY A 58 12.57 11.00 25.35
N THR A 59 11.84 9.97 24.90
CA THR A 59 12.37 8.65 24.54
C THR A 59 12.51 8.44 23.03
N ILE A 60 12.69 9.53 22.28
CA ILE A 60 12.93 9.45 20.83
C ILE A 60 14.21 8.65 20.57
N PRO A 61 14.16 7.57 19.76
CA PRO A 61 15.36 6.78 19.48
C PRO A 61 16.45 7.64 18.84
N PRO A 62 17.71 7.57 19.31
CA PRO A 62 18.81 8.36 18.74
C PRO A 62 19.27 7.86 17.36
N ASN A 63 18.75 6.74 16.87
CA ASN A 63 19.17 6.12 15.62
C ASN A 63 18.66 6.91 14.40
N ALA A 64 19.59 7.56 13.69
CA ALA A 64 19.33 8.40 12.52
C ALA A 64 18.57 7.68 11.40
N ILE A 65 18.81 6.37 11.18
CA ILE A 65 18.15 5.63 10.11
C ILE A 65 16.63 5.51 10.31
N ILE A 66 16.16 5.51 11.57
CA ILE A 66 14.73 5.49 11.89
C ILE A 66 14.09 6.81 11.45
N HIS A 67 14.76 7.93 11.68
CA HIS A 67 14.28 9.26 11.25
C HIS A 67 14.26 9.40 9.75
N VAL A 68 15.32 8.95 9.07
CA VAL A 68 15.38 8.90 7.60
C VAL A 68 14.23 8.05 7.05
N HIS A 69 13.97 6.88 7.63
CA HIS A 69 12.86 6.02 7.23
C HIS A 69 11.50 6.73 7.36
N VAL A 70 11.24 7.37 8.50
CA VAL A 70 9.99 8.11 8.74
C VAL A 70 9.79 9.20 7.68
N VAL A 71 10.83 9.98 7.39
CA VAL A 71 10.77 11.04 6.36
C VAL A 71 10.54 10.44 4.97
N VAL A 72 11.31 9.43 4.59
CA VAL A 72 11.21 8.80 3.26
C VAL A 72 9.81 8.21 3.05
N TYR A 73 9.26 7.49 4.02
CA TYR A 73 7.93 6.90 3.89
C TYR A 73 6.80 7.94 4.01
N GLY A 74 6.99 8.99 4.82
CA GLY A 74 6.06 10.12 4.88
C GLY A 74 5.98 10.88 3.56
N VAL A 75 7.12 11.15 2.94
CA VAL A 75 7.17 11.77 1.60
C VAL A 75 6.52 10.87 0.54
N TRP A 76 6.68 9.55 0.62
CA TRP A 76 5.97 8.61 -0.26
C TRP A 76 4.44 8.77 -0.15
N LEU A 77 3.89 8.82 1.05
CA LEU A 77 2.45 9.01 1.25
C LEU A 77 1.97 10.33 0.62
N ALA A 78 2.71 11.43 0.84
CA ALA A 78 2.40 12.73 0.26
C ALA A 78 2.46 12.68 -1.28
N LEU A 79 3.48 12.04 -1.85
CA LEU A 79 3.64 11.89 -3.29
C LEU A 79 2.57 10.96 -3.89
N PHE A 80 2.18 9.91 -3.20
CA PHE A 80 1.08 9.04 -3.61
C PHE A 80 -0.24 9.83 -3.67
N PHE A 81 -0.53 10.65 -2.66
CA PHE A 81 -1.68 11.55 -2.66
C PHE A 81 -1.62 12.54 -3.82
N VAL A 82 -0.51 13.27 -4.00
CA VAL A 82 -0.31 14.22 -5.12
C VAL A 82 -0.52 13.56 -6.48
N GLN A 83 -0.05 12.33 -6.66
CA GLN A 83 -0.21 11.58 -7.90
C GLN A 83 -1.66 11.18 -8.17
N THR A 84 -2.42 10.80 -7.14
CA THR A 84 -3.85 10.50 -7.28
C THR A 84 -4.66 11.76 -7.60
N VAL A 85 -4.33 12.90 -6.97
CA VAL A 85 -4.94 14.20 -7.25
C VAL A 85 -4.62 14.65 -8.69
N ASN A 86 -3.36 14.57 -9.13
CA ASN A 86 -2.97 14.91 -10.50
C ASN A 86 -3.75 14.07 -11.55
N ALA A 87 -3.90 12.77 -11.29
CA ALA A 87 -4.68 11.89 -12.15
C ALA A 87 -6.17 12.24 -12.13
N ALA A 88 -6.76 12.55 -10.97
CA ALA A 88 -8.15 12.96 -10.82
C ALA A 88 -8.45 14.27 -11.56
N LEU A 89 -7.58 15.25 -11.44
CA LEU A 89 -7.68 16.55 -12.12
C LEU A 89 -7.32 16.50 -13.61
N GLY A 90 -6.92 15.32 -14.14
CA GLY A 90 -6.51 15.19 -15.55
C GLY A 90 -5.13 15.78 -15.87
N ARG A 91 -4.33 16.16 -14.87
CA ARG A 91 -2.98 16.73 -15.01
C ARG A 91 -1.96 15.64 -15.36
N MET A 92 -2.22 14.88 -16.44
CA MET A 92 -1.42 13.70 -16.81
C MET A 92 0.03 14.03 -17.18
N ARG A 93 0.33 15.27 -17.64
CA ARG A 93 1.70 15.72 -17.89
C ARG A 93 2.51 15.76 -16.60
N GLN A 94 1.94 16.36 -15.54
CA GLN A 94 2.57 16.45 -14.21
C GLN A 94 2.66 15.07 -13.57
N HIS A 95 1.58 14.27 -13.60
CA HIS A 95 1.59 12.89 -13.13
C HIS A 95 2.74 12.09 -13.73
N ARG A 96 2.96 12.15 -15.05
CA ARG A 96 4.06 11.44 -15.72
C ARG A 96 5.45 12.02 -15.39
N LYS A 97 5.57 13.36 -15.28
CA LYS A 97 6.85 14.00 -14.94
C LYS A 97 7.31 13.58 -13.54
N ILE A 98 6.45 13.72 -12.55
CA ILE A 98 6.72 13.31 -11.15
C ILE A 98 6.88 11.79 -11.07
N GLY A 99 6.03 11.01 -11.77
CA GLY A 99 6.04 9.56 -11.75
C GLY A 99 7.36 8.93 -12.21
N LYS A 100 8.13 9.57 -13.09
CA LYS A 100 9.47 9.10 -13.47
C LYS A 100 10.44 9.11 -12.28
N TRP A 101 10.43 10.17 -11.49
CA TRP A 101 11.25 10.28 -10.27
C TRP A 101 10.79 9.34 -9.17
N LEU A 102 9.47 9.10 -9.09
CA LEU A 102 8.90 8.17 -8.11
C LEU A 102 9.31 6.71 -8.32
N ILE A 103 9.74 6.32 -9.53
CA ILE A 103 10.30 4.98 -9.76
C ILE A 103 11.62 4.84 -8.99
N ALA A 104 12.54 5.78 -9.15
CA ALA A 104 13.79 5.81 -8.40
C ALA A 104 13.55 5.96 -6.89
N TYR A 105 12.55 6.77 -6.51
CA TYR A 105 12.14 6.92 -5.12
C TYR A 105 11.63 5.62 -4.51
N GLY A 106 10.90 4.79 -5.27
CA GLY A 106 10.47 3.46 -4.83
C GLY A 106 11.66 2.53 -4.54
N VAL A 107 12.73 2.61 -5.34
CA VAL A 107 13.98 1.88 -5.05
C VAL A 107 14.63 2.39 -3.76
N LEU A 108 14.69 3.71 -3.57
CA LEU A 108 15.20 4.32 -2.33
C LEU A 108 14.39 3.84 -1.11
N MET A 109 13.06 3.83 -1.20
CA MET A 109 12.20 3.30 -0.13
C MET A 109 12.54 1.86 0.20
N TRP A 110 12.72 1.02 -0.81
CA TRP A 110 13.08 -0.38 -0.64
C TRP A 110 14.42 -0.53 0.10
N VAL A 111 15.46 0.16 -0.35
CA VAL A 111 16.78 0.13 0.29
C VAL A 111 16.72 0.62 1.74
N ILE A 112 16.04 1.72 2.01
CA ILE A 112 15.87 2.26 3.37
C ILE A 112 15.03 1.31 4.25
N GLY A 113 14.01 0.68 3.69
CA GLY A 113 13.19 -0.31 4.39
C GLY A 113 13.99 -1.54 4.82
N GLU A 114 14.81 -2.08 3.92
CA GLU A 114 15.73 -3.19 4.24
C GLU A 114 16.75 -2.79 5.30
N TRP A 115 17.35 -1.62 5.16
CA TRP A 115 18.34 -1.13 6.12
C TRP A 115 17.75 -1.00 7.54
N VAL A 116 16.56 -0.41 7.68
CA VAL A 116 15.88 -0.32 8.98
C VAL A 116 15.56 -1.69 9.54
N THR A 117 15.12 -2.62 8.70
CA THR A 117 14.80 -3.99 9.10
C THR A 117 16.03 -4.72 9.63
N LEU A 118 17.14 -4.67 8.88
CA LEU A 118 18.42 -5.25 9.30
C LEU A 118 18.97 -4.58 10.56
N SER A 119 18.96 -3.25 10.62
CA SER A 119 19.43 -2.50 11.81
C SER A 119 18.65 -2.88 13.04
N ARG A 120 17.34 -3.12 12.93
CA ARG A 120 16.51 -3.58 14.03
C ARG A 120 16.84 -5.02 14.43
N PHE A 121 16.98 -5.91 13.44
CA PHE A 121 17.35 -7.31 13.67
C PHE A 121 18.66 -7.43 14.44
N TYR A 122 19.74 -6.78 13.96
CA TYR A 122 21.05 -6.82 14.61
C TYR A 122 21.07 -6.19 15.99
N ARG A 123 20.28 -5.13 16.21
CA ARG A 123 20.13 -4.51 17.53
C ARG A 123 19.52 -5.49 18.54
N GLU A 124 18.48 -6.25 18.18
CA GLU A 124 17.89 -7.25 19.09
C GLU A 124 18.86 -8.41 19.34
N ILE A 125 19.63 -8.84 18.34
CA ILE A 125 20.71 -9.82 18.51
C ILE A 125 21.78 -9.31 19.49
N HIS A 126 22.21 -8.06 19.35
CA HIS A 126 23.21 -7.42 20.23
C HIS A 126 22.72 -7.35 21.68
N TRP A 127 21.45 -7.12 21.91
CA TRP A 127 20.83 -7.12 23.22
C TRP A 127 20.60 -8.52 23.81
N GLY A 128 20.93 -9.58 23.09
CA GLY A 128 20.78 -10.96 23.53
C GLY A 128 19.34 -11.49 23.37
N HIS A 129 18.53 -10.87 22.50
CA HIS A 129 17.13 -11.24 22.26
C HIS A 129 16.91 -11.88 20.86
N PRO A 130 17.52 -13.05 20.54
CA PRO A 130 17.44 -13.62 19.19
C PRO A 130 16.01 -14.04 18.78
N GLY A 131 15.18 -14.46 19.74
CA GLY A 131 13.76 -14.74 19.49
C GLY A 131 13.02 -13.49 19.06
N MET A 132 13.16 -12.38 19.82
CA MET A 132 12.55 -11.10 19.47
C MET A 132 13.07 -10.56 18.14
N ALA A 133 14.38 -10.71 17.83
CA ALA A 133 14.94 -10.33 16.55
C ALA A 133 14.20 -10.98 15.37
N ARG A 134 13.90 -12.28 15.48
CA ARG A 134 13.14 -13.03 14.46
C ARG A 134 11.70 -12.54 14.34
N ASP A 135 11.01 -12.39 15.47
CA ASP A 135 9.59 -12.03 15.50
C ASP A 135 9.34 -10.63 14.92
N VAL A 136 10.14 -9.64 15.34
CA VAL A 136 9.95 -8.25 14.90
C VAL A 136 10.41 -7.98 13.48
N SER A 137 11.25 -8.85 12.92
CA SER A 137 11.84 -8.66 11.59
C SER A 137 11.08 -9.40 10.49
N LEU A 138 10.32 -10.45 10.81
CA LEU A 138 9.65 -11.28 9.80
C LEU A 138 8.74 -10.46 8.88
N ALA A 139 7.81 -9.70 9.46
CA ALA A 139 6.86 -8.95 8.65
C ALA A 139 7.54 -7.90 7.77
N PRO A 140 8.49 -7.06 8.26
CA PRO A 140 9.25 -6.16 7.42
C PRO A 140 10.04 -6.88 6.31
N PHE A 141 10.72 -7.98 6.59
CA PHE A 141 11.45 -8.74 5.56
C PHE A 141 10.52 -9.25 4.46
N VAL A 142 9.39 -9.85 4.83
CA VAL A 142 8.40 -10.34 3.86
C VAL A 142 7.85 -9.18 3.03
N ASP A 143 7.59 -8.02 3.65
CA ASP A 143 7.13 -6.83 2.92
C ASP A 143 8.19 -6.31 1.95
N MET A 144 9.46 -6.28 2.36
CA MET A 144 10.54 -5.78 1.53
C MET A 144 10.88 -6.74 0.39
N VAL A 145 10.67 -8.05 0.56
CA VAL A 145 10.74 -9.01 -0.55
C VAL A 145 9.56 -8.84 -1.50
N ALA A 146 8.34 -8.66 -0.99
CA ALA A 146 7.14 -8.54 -1.81
C ALA A 146 7.04 -7.19 -2.55
N PHE A 147 7.56 -6.10 -1.96
CA PHE A 147 7.43 -4.74 -2.48
C PHE A 147 7.96 -4.58 -3.91
N PRO A 148 9.20 -5.00 -4.26
CA PRO A 148 9.70 -4.83 -5.62
C PRO A 148 8.86 -5.57 -6.65
N PHE A 149 8.23 -6.69 -6.32
CA PHE A 149 7.34 -7.42 -7.23
C PHE A 149 6.01 -6.68 -7.43
N VAL A 150 5.36 -6.26 -6.35
CA VAL A 150 4.05 -5.59 -6.41
C VAL A 150 4.18 -4.20 -7.00
N PHE A 151 5.13 -3.40 -6.52
CA PHE A 151 5.42 -2.07 -7.06
C PHE A 151 5.98 -2.17 -8.49
N GLY A 152 6.90 -3.09 -8.75
CA GLY A 152 7.46 -3.35 -10.06
C GLY A 152 6.37 -3.71 -11.08
N ALA A 153 5.41 -4.57 -10.71
CA ALA A 153 4.25 -4.86 -11.56
C ALA A 153 3.42 -3.59 -11.84
N ALA A 154 3.16 -2.76 -10.82
CA ALA A 154 2.46 -1.49 -11.02
C ALA A 154 3.19 -0.59 -12.02
N ILE A 155 4.52 -0.50 -11.95
CA ILE A 155 5.34 0.31 -12.86
C ILE A 155 5.45 -0.33 -14.26
N TYR A 156 5.61 -1.64 -14.34
CA TYR A 156 5.63 -2.37 -15.61
C TYR A 156 4.36 -2.10 -16.43
N TYR A 157 3.21 -2.16 -15.76
CA TYR A 157 1.91 -1.90 -16.39
C TYR A 157 1.53 -0.40 -16.46
N ARG A 158 2.46 0.56 -16.27
CA ARG A 158 2.15 2.00 -16.31
C ARG A 158 1.55 2.50 -17.63
N ARG A 159 1.79 1.77 -18.73
CA ARG A 159 1.16 2.04 -20.03
C ARG A 159 -0.27 1.49 -20.16
N LYS A 160 -0.71 0.62 -19.21
CA LYS A 160 -2.07 0.08 -19.09
C LYS A 160 -2.74 0.72 -17.85
N PRO A 161 -3.40 1.90 -18.00
CA PRO A 161 -3.85 2.71 -16.85
C PRO A 161 -4.79 1.94 -15.90
N GLU A 162 -5.60 1.02 -16.46
CA GLU A 162 -6.56 0.23 -15.70
C GLU A 162 -5.87 -0.79 -14.77
N VAL A 163 -4.73 -1.31 -15.16
CA VAL A 163 -3.91 -2.20 -14.30
C VAL A 163 -3.08 -1.37 -13.33
N HIS A 164 -2.35 -0.37 -13.85
CA HIS A 164 -1.44 0.47 -13.08
C HIS A 164 -2.08 1.07 -11.82
N LYS A 165 -3.21 1.76 -11.98
CA LYS A 165 -3.87 2.45 -10.85
C LYS A 165 -4.33 1.48 -9.76
N ARG A 166 -4.75 0.26 -10.11
CA ARG A 166 -5.17 -0.77 -9.15
C ARG A 166 -4.00 -1.42 -8.45
N MET A 167 -2.94 -1.73 -9.19
CA MET A 167 -1.70 -2.24 -8.59
C MET A 167 -1.04 -1.21 -7.65
N MET A 168 -1.13 0.09 -7.95
CA MET A 168 -0.68 1.13 -7.03
C MET A 168 -1.50 1.17 -5.74
N VAL A 169 -2.82 0.93 -5.80
CA VAL A 169 -3.66 0.77 -4.59
C VAL A 169 -3.22 -0.46 -3.79
N VAL A 170 -2.96 -1.59 -4.45
CA VAL A 170 -2.46 -2.81 -3.77
C VAL A 170 -1.13 -2.55 -3.10
N THR A 171 -0.18 -1.89 -3.80
CA THR A 171 1.13 -1.52 -3.23
C THR A 171 0.99 -0.64 -1.99
N ALA A 172 0.16 0.40 -2.06
CA ALA A 172 -0.08 1.29 -0.92
C ALA A 172 -0.76 0.56 0.25
N THR A 173 -1.71 -0.33 -0.03
CA THR A 173 -2.38 -1.17 0.99
C THR A 173 -1.40 -2.13 1.66
N MET A 174 -0.48 -2.73 0.91
CA MET A 174 0.56 -3.59 1.46
C MET A 174 1.44 -2.82 2.46
N LEU A 175 1.91 -1.64 2.09
CA LEU A 175 2.81 -0.83 2.92
C LEU A 175 2.19 -0.37 4.25
N VAL A 176 0.88 -0.14 4.31
CA VAL A 176 0.22 0.28 5.57
C VAL A 176 -0.02 -0.86 6.57
N TYR A 177 0.36 -2.10 6.25
CA TYR A 177 0.34 -3.21 7.22
C TYR A 177 1.12 -2.88 8.48
N ALA A 178 2.31 -2.29 8.33
CA ALA A 178 3.15 -1.87 9.45
C ALA A 178 2.47 -0.84 10.38
N ALA A 179 1.60 0.01 9.84
CA ALA A 179 0.77 0.92 10.63
C ALA A 179 -0.37 0.15 11.31
N MET A 180 -1.05 -0.74 10.58
CA MET A 180 -2.19 -1.51 11.08
C MET A 180 -1.89 -2.30 12.36
N ILE A 181 -0.75 -2.99 12.42
CA ILE A 181 -0.34 -3.77 13.61
C ILE A 181 -0.04 -2.90 14.84
N ARG A 182 0.05 -1.57 14.68
CA ARG A 182 0.30 -0.60 15.76
C ARG A 182 -0.97 0.06 16.28
N ILE A 183 -2.08 -0.05 15.54
CA ILE A 183 -3.36 0.52 15.98
C ILE A 183 -3.89 -0.30 17.14
N GLN A 184 -4.13 0.36 18.26
CA GLN A 184 -4.72 -0.26 19.44
C GLN A 184 -6.24 -0.30 19.27
N PHE A 185 -6.75 -1.40 18.73
CA PHE A 185 -8.18 -1.61 18.62
C PHE A 185 -8.81 -1.96 19.97
N PRO A 186 -10.05 -1.49 20.23
CA PRO A 186 -10.86 -1.99 21.34
C PRO A 186 -11.02 -3.51 21.27
N SER A 187 -11.20 -4.16 22.43
CA SER A 187 -11.20 -5.64 22.51
C SER A 187 -12.24 -6.32 21.61
N PHE A 188 -13.40 -5.69 21.41
CA PHE A 188 -14.46 -6.22 20.53
C PHE A 188 -14.10 -6.15 19.02
N LEU A 189 -13.08 -5.38 18.62
CA LEU A 189 -12.56 -5.32 17.26
C LEU A 189 -11.26 -6.12 17.06
N LYS A 190 -10.76 -6.78 18.11
CA LYS A 190 -9.51 -7.58 18.07
C LYS A 190 -9.71 -8.95 17.44
N SER A 191 -10.38 -9.04 16.30
CA SER A 191 -10.45 -10.30 15.54
C SER A 191 -9.59 -10.22 14.27
N TYR A 192 -9.05 -11.36 13.85
CA TYR A 192 -8.29 -11.44 12.60
C TYR A 192 -9.12 -11.02 11.40
N ALA A 193 -10.40 -11.36 11.36
CA ALA A 193 -11.31 -10.98 10.28
C ALA A 193 -11.47 -9.44 10.20
N VAL A 194 -11.70 -8.78 11.34
CA VAL A 194 -11.81 -7.31 11.41
C VAL A 194 -10.50 -6.66 10.97
N PHE A 195 -9.36 -7.15 11.47
CA PHE A 195 -8.05 -6.68 11.05
C PHE A 195 -7.88 -6.77 9.53
N MET A 196 -8.20 -7.93 8.93
CA MET A 196 -8.10 -8.15 7.49
C MET A 196 -9.00 -7.20 6.69
N VAL A 197 -10.24 -6.98 7.13
CA VAL A 197 -11.18 -6.05 6.47
C VAL A 197 -10.66 -4.63 6.50
N ILE A 198 -10.19 -4.14 7.66
CA ILE A 198 -9.69 -2.77 7.81
C ILE A 198 -8.38 -2.58 7.01
N TRP A 199 -7.45 -3.54 7.11
CA TRP A 199 -6.19 -3.46 6.35
C TRP A 199 -6.43 -3.45 4.85
N THR A 200 -7.31 -4.33 4.34
CA THR A 200 -7.58 -4.44 2.90
C THR A 200 -8.63 -3.44 2.41
N ALA A 201 -9.21 -2.62 3.30
CA ALA A 201 -10.25 -1.65 2.97
C ALA A 201 -9.93 -0.77 1.73
N PRO A 202 -8.69 -0.26 1.51
CA PRO A 202 -8.39 0.51 0.31
C PRO A 202 -8.61 -0.29 -0.99
N VAL A 203 -8.28 -1.59 -0.99
CA VAL A 203 -8.55 -2.50 -2.12
C VAL A 203 -10.03 -2.81 -2.23
N LEU A 204 -10.71 -3.09 -1.12
CA LEU A 204 -12.15 -3.39 -1.09
C LEU A 204 -12.98 -2.19 -1.60
N VAL A 205 -12.62 -0.96 -1.24
CA VAL A 205 -13.24 0.26 -1.79
C VAL A 205 -13.04 0.34 -3.30
N GLY A 206 -11.84 0.00 -3.79
CA GLY A 206 -11.57 -0.08 -5.22
C GLY A 206 -12.40 -1.14 -5.93
N ILE A 207 -12.57 -2.32 -5.34
CA ILE A 207 -13.43 -3.41 -5.84
C ILE A 207 -14.89 -2.98 -5.88
N ALA A 208 -15.40 -2.43 -4.79
CA ALA A 208 -16.78 -1.93 -4.69
C ALA A 208 -17.05 -0.85 -5.76
N HIS A 209 -16.11 0.07 -5.96
CA HIS A 209 -16.21 1.07 -7.01
C HIS A 209 -16.22 0.46 -8.42
N ASP A 210 -15.37 -0.51 -8.70
CA ASP A 210 -15.39 -1.21 -10.01
C ASP A 210 -16.71 -1.93 -10.23
N TRP A 211 -17.21 -2.65 -9.22
CA TRP A 211 -18.51 -3.32 -9.27
C TRP A 211 -19.66 -2.33 -9.53
N TYR A 212 -19.69 -1.23 -8.77
CA TYR A 212 -20.74 -0.23 -8.93
C TYR A 212 -20.72 0.45 -10.30
N THR A 213 -19.51 0.79 -10.82
CA THR A 213 -19.38 1.59 -12.06
C THR A 213 -19.28 0.77 -13.33
N ARG A 214 -18.83 -0.49 -13.26
CA ARG A 214 -18.51 -1.32 -14.43
C ARG A 214 -19.23 -2.65 -14.43
N ARG A 215 -19.87 -3.02 -13.32
CA ARG A 215 -20.47 -4.36 -13.08
C ARG A 215 -19.46 -5.51 -13.24
N LEU A 216 -18.17 -5.23 -13.18
CA LEU A 216 -17.08 -6.20 -13.31
C LEU A 216 -15.96 -5.83 -12.34
N ILE A 217 -15.39 -6.84 -11.68
CA ILE A 217 -14.20 -6.68 -10.85
C ILE A 217 -12.96 -6.89 -11.73
N HIS A 218 -12.05 -5.93 -11.70
CA HIS A 218 -10.85 -6.02 -12.51
C HIS A 218 -9.85 -7.02 -11.94
N ARG A 219 -9.26 -7.89 -12.78
CA ARG A 219 -8.31 -8.95 -12.37
C ARG A 219 -7.17 -8.46 -11.49
N ALA A 220 -6.68 -7.24 -11.69
CA ALA A 220 -5.61 -6.68 -10.88
C ALA A 220 -5.98 -6.57 -9.39
N TYR A 221 -7.25 -6.29 -9.06
CA TYR A 221 -7.69 -6.30 -7.67
C TYR A 221 -7.80 -7.72 -7.10
N VAL A 222 -8.28 -8.68 -7.90
CA VAL A 222 -8.37 -10.08 -7.47
C VAL A 222 -6.98 -10.62 -7.15
N ILE A 223 -6.02 -10.44 -8.07
CA ILE A 223 -4.62 -10.84 -7.87
C ILE A 223 -4.03 -10.11 -6.66
N GLY A 224 -4.25 -8.79 -6.57
CA GLY A 224 -3.75 -7.98 -5.47
C GLY A 224 -4.30 -8.43 -4.11
N LEU A 225 -5.59 -8.74 -4.03
CA LEU A 225 -6.21 -9.26 -2.80
C LEU A 225 -5.64 -10.62 -2.42
N LEU A 226 -5.44 -11.52 -3.39
CA LEU A 226 -4.79 -12.82 -3.16
C LEU A 226 -3.36 -12.63 -2.61
N VAL A 227 -2.59 -11.71 -3.17
CA VAL A 227 -1.24 -11.38 -2.65
C VAL A 227 -1.34 -10.90 -1.20
N LEU A 228 -2.26 -10.00 -0.86
CA LEU A 228 -2.43 -9.51 0.51
C LEU A 228 -2.86 -10.65 1.45
N VAL A 229 -3.74 -11.54 1.03
CA VAL A 229 -4.14 -12.73 1.82
C VAL A 229 -2.93 -13.64 2.07
N VAL A 230 -2.11 -13.91 1.05
CA VAL A 230 -0.87 -14.70 1.23
C VAL A 230 0.08 -13.99 2.19
N LEU A 231 0.28 -12.68 2.02
CA LEU A 231 1.12 -11.89 2.92
C LEU A 231 0.59 -11.86 4.36
N SER A 232 -0.71 -12.01 4.59
CA SER A 232 -1.28 -12.07 5.94
C SER A 232 -0.93 -13.36 6.69
N GLN A 233 -0.48 -14.42 5.99
CA GLN A 233 -0.08 -15.67 6.62
C GLN A 233 1.37 -15.66 7.18
N ARG A 234 2.03 -14.49 7.22
CA ARG A 234 3.39 -14.30 7.74
C ARG A 234 3.65 -14.98 9.08
N PRO A 235 2.76 -14.92 10.09
CA PRO A 235 3.02 -15.56 11.39
C PRO A 235 3.32 -17.06 11.29
N LYS A 236 2.73 -17.75 10.30
CA LYS A 236 2.99 -19.17 10.06
C LYS A 236 4.41 -19.46 9.53
N LEU A 237 5.14 -18.43 9.09
CA LEU A 237 6.51 -18.57 8.62
C LEU A 237 7.53 -18.52 9.77
N LEU A 238 7.14 -18.02 10.96
CA LEU A 238 8.06 -17.88 12.11
C LEU A 238 8.69 -19.21 12.54
N GLU A 239 7.91 -20.29 12.52
CA GLU A 239 8.34 -21.64 12.87
C GLU A 239 8.94 -22.40 11.66
N GLY A 240 8.93 -21.77 10.48
CA GLY A 240 9.42 -22.40 9.26
C GLY A 240 10.94 -22.60 9.27
N LYS A 241 11.41 -23.81 8.86
CA LYS A 241 12.84 -24.14 8.80
C LYS A 241 13.66 -23.11 8.01
N LEU A 242 13.10 -22.58 6.91
CA LEU A 242 13.75 -21.57 6.09
C LEU A 242 14.01 -20.29 6.88
N TRP A 243 13.02 -19.77 7.59
CA TRP A 243 13.15 -18.55 8.39
C TRP A 243 14.14 -18.73 9.53
N MET A 244 14.08 -19.86 10.23
CA MET A 244 15.02 -20.19 11.29
C MET A 244 16.47 -20.28 10.79
N ARG A 245 16.68 -20.89 9.63
CA ARG A 245 18.00 -20.98 9.00
C ARG A 245 18.52 -19.62 8.57
N THR A 246 17.73 -18.86 7.80
CA THR A 246 18.11 -17.52 7.30
C THR A 246 18.46 -16.57 8.43
N THR A 247 17.67 -16.53 9.50
CA THR A 247 17.96 -15.69 10.66
C THR A 247 19.15 -16.17 11.48
N GLY A 248 19.41 -17.48 11.52
CA GLY A 248 20.63 -18.05 12.11
C GLY A 248 21.88 -17.61 11.35
N GLU A 249 21.86 -17.72 10.02
CA GLU A 249 22.93 -17.27 9.14
C GLU A 249 23.17 -15.76 9.27
N LEU A 250 22.09 -14.94 9.26
CA LEU A 250 22.21 -13.49 9.48
C LEU A 250 22.80 -13.16 10.86
N ALA A 251 22.40 -13.87 11.90
CA ALA A 251 22.91 -13.64 13.25
C ALA A 251 24.41 -13.97 13.36
N SER A 252 24.91 -14.97 12.63
CA SER A 252 26.32 -15.32 12.58
C SER A 252 27.20 -14.25 11.92
N LEU A 253 26.61 -13.39 11.09
CA LEU A 253 27.29 -12.24 10.46
C LEU A 253 27.34 -11.01 11.38
N SER A 254 26.76 -11.08 12.57
CA SER A 254 26.83 -9.98 13.56
C SER A 254 28.28 -9.82 14.02
N PRO A 255 28.83 -8.59 14.04
CA PRO A 255 30.15 -8.36 14.59
C PRO A 255 30.21 -8.78 16.06
N PRO A 256 31.35 -9.30 16.55
CA PRO A 256 31.50 -9.71 17.92
C PRO A 256 31.20 -8.53 18.86
N LYS A 257 30.65 -8.85 20.05
CA LYS A 257 30.45 -7.83 21.11
C LYS A 257 31.83 -7.31 21.48
N GLY A 258 32.14 -6.08 21.09
CA GLY A 258 33.28 -5.35 21.61
C GLY A 258 33.05 -4.89 23.05
#